data_b898e7ae28ddd021c359aa0accfa956a
#
_entry.id   b898e7ae28ddd021c359aa0accfa956a
#
_cell.length_a   1.000
_cell.length_b   1.000
_cell.length_c   1.000
_cell.angle_alpha   90.00
_cell.angle_beta   90.00
_cell.angle_gamma   90.00
#
_symmetry.space_group_name_H-M   'P 1'
#
loop_
_entity.id
_entity.type
_entity.pdbx_description
1 polymer ?
#
loop_
_entity_poly.entity_id
_entity_poly.type
_entity_poly.pdbx_seq_one_letter_code
_entity_poly.pdbx_strand_id
1 'polypeptide(L)'
;MEEVEATLMKYMTFNSSCSYAGIANMLERHGLDTSDRSIAIGMKLPYLFFRCNGIYLSGPMLQEAKWFNLYLNPIGYELSEKMMPADEAAAYLKAQETAMLGIRTGNTGKHAVVYTGTRADRLVFLNNKWESEEAPDEIQLTVDELKQKLDPTVVVATLQQVSPKSVSFTDKLQESIAGLAQSFTSLQQELLCALRQEPEQCILLNENISMDRLQTSAQSYAVL
;
A
#
# COMPACT_ATOMS: atom_id res chain seq x y z
N MET A 1 4.70 33.47 -17.19
CA MET A 1 4.36 32.84 -15.88
C MET A 1 3.34 31.78 -16.25
N GLU A 2 3.80 30.55 -16.39
CA GLU A 2 2.87 29.42 -16.52
C GLU A 2 2.17 29.27 -15.18
N GLU A 3 0.85 29.40 -15.16
CA GLU A 3 0.05 28.92 -14.04
C GLU A 3 0.33 27.43 -13.92
N VAL A 4 1.05 27.05 -12.87
CA VAL A 4 1.14 25.65 -12.47
C VAL A 4 -0.27 25.29 -12.03
N GLU A 5 -0.99 24.61 -12.90
CA GLU A 5 -2.30 24.02 -12.58
C GLU A 5 -2.11 23.22 -11.28
N ALA A 6 -2.82 23.61 -10.24
CA ALA A 6 -2.70 22.97 -8.94
C ALA A 6 -3.11 21.51 -9.12
N THR A 7 -2.15 20.61 -9.10
CA THR A 7 -2.39 19.17 -9.18
C THR A 7 -3.35 18.79 -8.05
N LEU A 8 -4.53 18.31 -8.42
CA LEU A 8 -5.59 18.01 -7.47
C LEU A 8 -5.16 16.79 -6.63
N MET A 9 -4.94 17.00 -5.34
CA MET A 9 -4.56 15.92 -4.46
C MET A 9 -5.64 14.84 -4.35
N LYS A 10 -5.25 13.57 -4.43
CA LYS A 10 -6.14 12.42 -4.21
C LYS A 10 -6.08 11.99 -2.76
N TYR A 11 -7.23 11.99 -2.11
CA TYR A 11 -7.40 11.63 -0.70
C TYR A 11 -7.77 10.17 -0.53
N MET A 12 -7.56 9.65 0.68
CA MET A 12 -8.07 8.34 1.08
C MET A 12 -9.60 8.37 1.14
N THR A 13 -10.24 7.33 0.62
CA THR A 13 -11.70 7.17 0.70
C THR A 13 -12.13 5.93 1.48
N PHE A 14 -11.20 5.06 1.86
CA PHE A 14 -11.46 3.91 2.71
C PHE A 14 -10.26 3.60 3.62
N ASN A 15 -10.51 2.86 4.71
CA ASN A 15 -9.50 2.58 5.74
C ASN A 15 -8.26 1.90 5.19
N SER A 16 -7.08 2.34 5.65
CA SER A 16 -5.77 1.81 5.25
C SER A 16 -5.45 1.96 3.76
N SER A 17 -6.11 2.89 3.05
CA SER A 17 -5.91 3.12 1.61
C SER A 17 -4.80 4.11 1.29
N CYS A 18 -3.93 4.48 2.24
CA CYS A 18 -2.87 5.47 2.00
C CYS A 18 -1.95 5.11 0.82
N SER A 19 -1.63 3.83 0.62
CA SER A 19 -0.86 3.39 -0.55
C SER A 19 -1.66 3.49 -1.85
N TYR A 20 -2.96 3.24 -1.81
CA TYR A 20 -3.86 3.37 -2.96
C TYR A 20 -4.04 4.83 -3.37
N ALA A 21 -4.26 5.72 -2.40
CA ALA A 21 -4.25 7.16 -2.62
C ALA A 21 -2.90 7.64 -3.16
N GLY A 22 -1.80 7.05 -2.66
CA GLY A 22 -0.45 7.32 -3.16
C GLY A 22 -0.29 6.95 -4.64
N ILE A 23 -0.75 5.78 -5.07
CA ILE A 23 -0.75 5.40 -6.50
C ILE A 23 -1.61 6.35 -7.31
N ALA A 24 -2.79 6.75 -6.82
CA ALA A 24 -3.64 7.72 -7.50
C ALA A 24 -2.93 9.09 -7.66
N ASN A 25 -2.26 9.57 -6.62
CA ASN A 25 -1.46 10.79 -6.68
C ASN A 25 -0.27 10.68 -7.64
N MET A 26 0.38 9.52 -7.73
CA MET A 26 1.44 9.29 -8.73
C MET A 26 0.89 9.30 -10.15
N LEU A 27 -0.25 8.65 -10.40
CA LEU A 27 -0.91 8.64 -11.72
C LEU A 27 -1.40 10.02 -12.13
N GLU A 28 -1.92 10.83 -11.21
CA GLU A 28 -2.33 12.21 -11.47
C GLU A 28 -1.18 13.05 -12.04
N ARG A 29 0.05 12.85 -11.56
CA ARG A 29 1.24 13.53 -12.10
C ARG A 29 1.59 13.11 -13.53
N HIS A 30 1.09 11.97 -13.98
CA HIS A 30 1.16 11.51 -15.37
C HIS A 30 -0.10 11.88 -16.18
N GLY A 31 -0.97 12.74 -15.65
CA GLY A 31 -2.19 13.21 -16.32
C GLY A 31 -3.33 12.20 -16.32
N LEU A 32 -3.29 11.18 -15.44
CA LEU A 32 -4.34 10.19 -15.31
C LEU A 32 -5.17 10.44 -14.04
N ASP A 33 -6.37 10.96 -14.24
CA ASP A 33 -7.34 11.17 -13.15
C ASP A 33 -7.92 9.81 -12.68
N THR A 34 -7.57 9.42 -11.48
CA THR A 34 -8.08 8.21 -10.84
C THR A 34 -8.20 8.41 -9.33
N SER A 35 -8.78 7.43 -8.63
CA SER A 35 -8.91 7.44 -7.17
C SER A 35 -8.43 6.13 -6.57
N ASP A 36 -8.14 6.13 -5.27
CA ASP A 36 -7.84 4.92 -4.49
C ASP A 36 -8.92 3.85 -4.65
N ARG A 37 -10.19 4.27 -4.66
CA ARG A 37 -11.35 3.42 -4.89
C ARG A 37 -11.36 2.80 -6.29
N SER A 38 -11.08 3.60 -7.32
CA SER A 38 -11.03 3.11 -8.72
C SER A 38 -9.93 2.07 -8.90
N ILE A 39 -8.77 2.27 -8.26
CA ILE A 39 -7.67 1.32 -8.24
C ILE A 39 -8.09 0.02 -7.55
N ALA A 40 -8.69 0.10 -6.37
CA ALA A 40 -9.13 -1.07 -5.61
C ALA A 40 -10.19 -1.90 -6.36
N ILE A 41 -11.15 -1.24 -7.02
CA ILE A 41 -12.17 -1.89 -7.86
C ILE A 41 -11.51 -2.53 -9.08
N GLY A 42 -10.62 -1.81 -9.77
CA GLY A 42 -9.91 -2.32 -10.95
C GLY A 42 -9.02 -3.52 -10.65
N MET A 43 -8.38 -3.55 -9.49
CA MET A 43 -7.67 -4.71 -8.95
C MET A 43 -8.59 -5.86 -8.56
N LYS A 44 -9.89 -5.62 -8.46
CA LYS A 44 -10.88 -6.56 -7.87
C LYS A 44 -10.48 -6.99 -6.45
N LEU A 45 -10.03 -6.03 -5.68
CA LEU A 45 -9.47 -6.20 -4.34
C LEU A 45 -10.33 -7.06 -3.40
N PRO A 46 -11.68 -7.00 -3.40
CA PRO A 46 -12.53 -7.84 -2.55
C PRO A 46 -12.36 -9.35 -2.75
N TYR A 47 -11.82 -9.77 -3.90
CA TYR A 47 -11.62 -11.18 -4.24
C TYR A 47 -10.18 -11.65 -4.05
N LEU A 48 -9.28 -10.76 -3.65
CA LEU A 48 -7.88 -11.08 -3.42
C LEU A 48 -7.64 -11.39 -1.96
N PHE A 49 -6.94 -12.48 -1.72
CA PHE A 49 -6.61 -12.96 -0.38
C PHE A 49 -5.25 -13.64 -0.40
N PHE A 50 -4.43 -13.38 0.60
CA PHE A 50 -3.09 -13.94 0.67
C PHE A 50 -2.67 -14.24 2.11
N ARG A 51 -1.94 -15.34 2.32
CA ARG A 51 -1.31 -15.67 3.60
C ARG A 51 0.19 -15.52 3.50
N CYS A 52 0.78 -14.70 4.38
CA CYS A 52 2.21 -14.48 4.45
C CYS A 52 2.67 -14.62 5.91
N ASN A 53 3.66 -15.51 6.17
CA ASN A 53 4.23 -15.70 7.51
C ASN A 53 3.18 -15.94 8.61
N GLY A 54 2.15 -16.74 8.31
CA GLY A 54 1.07 -17.02 9.25
C GLY A 54 0.02 -15.91 9.42
N ILE A 55 0.19 -14.77 8.74
CA ILE A 55 -0.74 -13.64 8.78
C ILE A 55 -1.59 -13.64 7.52
N TYR A 56 -2.90 -13.45 7.67
CA TYR A 56 -3.81 -13.28 6.55
C TYR A 56 -3.83 -11.83 6.12
N LEU A 57 -3.51 -11.60 4.85
CA LEU A 57 -3.58 -10.30 4.19
C LEU A 57 -4.76 -10.30 3.22
N SER A 58 -5.64 -9.35 3.36
CA SER A 58 -6.79 -9.15 2.48
C SER A 58 -7.11 -7.68 2.34
N GLY A 59 -7.85 -7.32 1.32
CA GLY A 59 -8.24 -5.94 1.10
C GLY A 59 -7.06 -4.97 1.08
N PRO A 60 -7.18 -3.82 1.76
CA PRO A 60 -6.19 -2.75 1.72
C PRO A 60 -4.80 -3.13 2.24
N MET A 61 -4.65 -4.30 2.86
CA MET A 61 -3.34 -4.82 3.27
C MET A 61 -2.51 -5.38 2.11
N LEU A 62 -3.12 -5.58 0.93
CA LEU A 62 -2.42 -6.00 -0.28
C LEU A 62 -1.80 -4.77 -0.96
N GLN A 63 -0.59 -4.40 -0.53
CA GLN A 63 0.08 -3.14 -0.90
C GLN A 63 1.39 -3.35 -1.68
N GLU A 64 1.73 -4.60 -2.04
CA GLU A 64 2.90 -4.87 -2.86
C GLU A 64 2.65 -4.54 -4.34
N ALA A 65 3.71 -4.18 -5.08
CA ALA A 65 3.64 -3.83 -6.50
C ALA A 65 2.91 -4.90 -7.34
N LYS A 66 3.10 -6.19 -7.03
CA LYS A 66 2.43 -7.28 -7.77
C LYS A 66 0.90 -7.18 -7.77
N TRP A 67 0.31 -6.62 -6.70
CA TRP A 67 -1.13 -6.42 -6.59
C TRP A 67 -1.57 -5.17 -7.35
N PHE A 68 -0.90 -4.04 -7.15
CA PHE A 68 -1.18 -2.80 -7.88
C PHE A 68 -1.03 -2.97 -9.40
N ASN A 69 -0.08 -3.78 -9.84
CA ASN A 69 0.17 -4.06 -11.24
C ASN A 69 -0.99 -4.82 -11.93
N LEU A 70 -1.93 -5.41 -11.18
CA LEU A 70 -3.18 -5.93 -11.74
C LEU A 70 -4.04 -4.80 -12.36
N TYR A 71 -3.99 -3.61 -11.79
CA TYR A 71 -4.64 -2.42 -12.32
C TYR A 71 -3.75 -1.64 -13.29
N LEU A 72 -2.47 -1.49 -12.94
CA LEU A 72 -1.55 -0.60 -13.65
C LEU A 72 -1.11 -1.14 -15.01
N ASN A 73 -0.79 -2.43 -15.10
CA ASN A 73 -0.31 -3.01 -16.35
C ASN A 73 -1.30 -2.88 -17.52
N PRO A 74 -2.61 -3.12 -17.34
CA PRO A 74 -3.59 -2.90 -18.40
C PRO A 74 -3.67 -1.46 -18.92
N ILE A 75 -3.38 -0.48 -18.07
CA ILE A 75 -3.42 0.94 -18.44
C ILE A 75 -2.05 1.50 -18.88
N GLY A 76 -1.04 0.63 -19.04
CA GLY A 76 0.28 1.01 -19.54
C GLY A 76 1.23 1.57 -18.50
N TYR A 77 1.07 1.19 -17.24
CA TYR A 77 1.98 1.54 -16.15
C TYR A 77 2.43 0.31 -15.40
N GLU A 78 3.58 0.41 -14.75
CA GLU A 78 4.13 -0.63 -13.88
C GLU A 78 4.72 0.01 -12.61
N LEU A 79 4.31 -0.49 -11.46
CA LEU A 79 4.91 -0.15 -10.18
C LEU A 79 6.08 -1.12 -9.94
N SER A 80 7.24 -0.54 -9.62
CA SER A 80 8.44 -1.28 -9.24
C SER A 80 8.84 -0.91 -7.83
N GLU A 81 9.27 -1.89 -7.05
CA GLU A 81 9.71 -1.72 -5.67
C GLU A 81 11.21 -1.98 -5.58
N LYS A 82 11.91 -1.06 -4.92
CA LYS A 82 13.32 -1.21 -4.59
C LYS A 82 13.53 -1.11 -3.09
N MET A 83 14.09 -2.16 -2.53
CA MET A 83 14.52 -2.17 -1.12
C MET A 83 15.93 -1.57 -1.01
N MET A 84 16.13 -0.69 -0.04
CA MET A 84 17.41 -0.02 0.17
C MET A 84 17.61 0.39 1.64
N PRO A 85 18.85 0.64 2.10
CA PRO A 85 19.12 1.28 3.37
C PRO A 85 18.49 2.68 3.45
N ALA A 86 18.05 3.08 4.66
CA ALA A 86 17.41 4.39 4.87
C ALA A 86 18.30 5.59 4.51
N ASP A 87 19.62 5.45 4.65
CA ASP A 87 20.58 6.50 4.31
C ASP A 87 20.74 6.73 2.81
N GLU A 88 20.39 5.76 1.97
CA GLU A 88 20.40 5.89 0.52
C GLU A 88 19.08 6.47 -0.03
N ALA A 89 17.99 6.38 0.74
CA ALA A 89 16.64 6.73 0.27
C ALA A 89 16.54 8.16 -0.25
N ALA A 90 17.10 9.14 0.46
CA ALA A 90 17.03 10.56 0.06
C ALA A 90 17.73 10.84 -1.28
N ALA A 91 18.89 10.20 -1.52
CA ALA A 91 19.61 10.33 -2.79
C ALA A 91 18.84 9.66 -3.92
N TYR A 92 18.26 8.49 -3.65
CA TYR A 92 17.43 7.78 -4.62
C TYR A 92 16.16 8.57 -5.00
N LEU A 93 15.45 9.13 -4.00
CA LEU A 93 14.25 9.95 -4.22
C LEU A 93 14.55 11.16 -5.11
N LYS A 94 15.65 11.87 -4.87
CA LYS A 94 16.03 13.07 -5.67
C LYS A 94 16.30 12.75 -7.15
N ALA A 95 16.54 11.49 -7.49
CA ALA A 95 16.71 11.02 -8.86
C ALA A 95 15.39 10.59 -9.52
N GLN A 96 14.28 10.60 -8.78
CA GLN A 96 12.96 10.23 -9.30
C GLN A 96 12.09 11.47 -9.53
N GLU A 97 11.21 11.40 -10.51
CA GLU A 97 10.15 12.40 -10.70
C GLU A 97 9.10 12.29 -9.59
N THR A 98 8.71 11.06 -9.29
CA THR A 98 7.80 10.73 -8.19
C THR A 98 8.14 9.34 -7.64
N ALA A 99 7.93 9.15 -6.35
CA ALA A 99 8.11 7.87 -5.69
C ALA A 99 7.27 7.78 -4.42
N MET A 100 6.82 6.58 -4.07
CA MET A 100 6.07 6.34 -2.84
C MET A 100 6.91 5.53 -1.86
N LEU A 101 6.83 5.86 -0.57
CA LEU A 101 7.47 5.11 0.50
C LEU A 101 6.66 5.22 1.80
N GLY A 102 6.90 4.29 2.73
CA GLY A 102 6.32 4.33 4.06
C GLY A 102 7.20 5.11 5.04
N ILE A 103 6.61 6.06 5.76
CA ILE A 103 7.23 6.73 6.90
C ILE A 103 6.57 6.30 8.21
N ARG A 104 7.32 6.30 9.31
CA ARG A 104 6.78 6.01 10.63
C ARG A 104 5.93 7.18 11.12
N THR A 105 4.73 6.84 11.64
CA THR A 105 3.82 7.76 12.31
C THR A 105 3.58 7.26 13.74
N GLY A 106 3.96 8.06 14.72
CA GLY A 106 3.90 7.64 16.13
C GLY A 106 4.81 6.43 16.43
N ASN A 107 4.40 5.57 17.37
CA ASN A 107 5.22 4.48 17.86
C ASN A 107 5.09 3.17 17.07
N THR A 108 4.00 2.95 16.36
CA THR A 108 3.71 1.64 15.73
C THR A 108 3.15 1.74 14.31
N GLY A 109 2.73 2.92 13.87
CA GLY A 109 2.10 3.12 12.56
C GLY A 109 3.11 3.39 11.45
N LYS A 110 2.77 2.95 10.23
CA LYS A 110 3.42 3.39 8.99
C LYS A 110 2.37 4.06 8.09
N HIS A 111 2.81 5.09 7.39
CA HIS A 111 1.96 5.85 6.49
C HIS A 111 2.67 6.01 5.15
N ALA A 112 1.98 5.71 4.06
CA ALA A 112 2.51 5.92 2.72
C ALA A 112 2.44 7.40 2.35
N VAL A 113 3.56 7.93 1.85
CA VAL A 113 3.67 9.30 1.33
C VAL A 113 4.27 9.26 -0.07
N VAL A 114 3.95 10.25 -0.90
CA VAL A 114 4.45 10.36 -2.27
C VAL A 114 5.42 11.52 -2.38
N TYR A 115 6.68 11.20 -2.68
CA TYR A 115 7.68 12.21 -3.01
C TYR A 115 7.33 12.89 -4.35
N THR A 116 7.41 14.22 -4.36
CA THR A 116 7.04 15.05 -5.52
C THR A 116 8.12 16.04 -5.93
N GLY A 117 9.24 16.05 -5.24
CA GLY A 117 10.35 16.93 -5.56
C GLY A 117 11.06 17.51 -4.34
N THR A 118 11.87 18.52 -4.58
CA THR A 118 12.64 19.23 -3.54
C THR A 118 12.34 20.72 -3.63
N ARG A 119 12.12 21.35 -2.48
CA ARG A 119 11.90 22.80 -2.36
C ARG A 119 12.79 23.35 -1.26
N ALA A 120 13.68 24.28 -1.57
CA ALA A 120 14.61 24.88 -0.59
C ALA A 120 15.34 23.81 0.26
N ASP A 121 15.95 22.82 -0.39
CA ASP A 121 16.69 21.69 0.22
C ASP A 121 15.86 20.71 1.07
N ARG A 122 14.55 20.91 1.14
CA ARG A 122 13.63 19.97 1.78
C ARG A 122 12.96 19.08 0.74
N LEU A 123 12.86 17.79 1.07
CA LEU A 123 12.09 16.81 0.31
C LEU A 123 10.61 17.06 0.55
N VAL A 124 9.83 17.14 -0.53
CA VAL A 124 8.39 17.42 -0.48
C VAL A 124 7.63 16.13 -0.75
N PHE A 125 6.65 15.86 0.10
CA PHE A 125 5.81 14.67 0.01
C PHE A 125 4.34 15.04 0.09
N LEU A 126 3.50 14.41 -0.73
CA LEU A 126 2.06 14.40 -0.53
C LEU A 126 1.72 13.47 0.63
N ASN A 127 0.87 13.94 1.51
CA ASN A 127 0.40 13.22 2.68
C ASN A 127 -0.90 12.50 2.32
N ASN A 128 -0.84 11.23 1.97
CA ASN A 128 -1.99 10.43 1.55
C ASN A 128 -2.99 10.21 2.70
N LYS A 129 -3.71 11.25 3.08
CA LYS A 129 -4.61 11.35 4.24
C LYS A 129 -6.08 11.36 3.83
N TRP A 130 -6.99 11.38 4.78
CA TRP A 130 -8.39 11.73 4.54
C TRP A 130 -8.53 13.23 4.26
N GLU A 131 -9.46 13.59 3.38
CA GLU A 131 -9.75 15.01 3.10
C GLU A 131 -10.15 15.79 4.36
N SER A 132 -10.92 15.13 5.25
CA SER A 132 -11.37 15.73 6.52
C SER A 132 -10.31 15.79 7.63
N GLU A 133 -9.11 15.24 7.38
CA GLU A 133 -8.06 15.23 8.38
C GLU A 133 -7.32 16.57 8.42
N GLU A 134 -7.14 17.15 9.61
CA GLU A 134 -6.49 18.45 9.80
C GLU A 134 -4.98 18.47 9.48
N ALA A 135 -4.36 17.27 9.31
CA ALA A 135 -2.96 17.16 8.91
C ALA A 135 -2.70 17.89 7.58
N PRO A 136 -1.50 18.45 7.35
CA PRO A 136 -1.19 19.14 6.11
C PRO A 136 -1.20 18.20 4.90
N ASP A 137 -1.57 18.70 3.73
CA ASP A 137 -1.56 17.96 2.47
C ASP A 137 -0.13 17.68 1.98
N GLU A 138 0.80 18.60 2.25
CA GLU A 138 2.23 18.44 1.97
C GLU A 138 3.03 18.30 3.27
N ILE A 139 3.96 17.36 3.28
CA ILE A 139 4.99 17.20 4.33
C ILE A 139 6.34 17.59 3.72
N GLN A 140 7.07 18.47 4.39
CA GLN A 140 8.41 18.87 3.97
C GLN A 140 9.43 18.42 5.00
N LEU A 141 10.36 17.55 4.59
CA LEU A 141 11.38 16.96 5.46
C LEU A 141 12.78 17.27 4.96
N THR A 142 13.67 17.60 5.86
CA THR A 142 15.12 17.50 5.59
C THR A 142 15.53 16.05 5.43
N VAL A 143 16.72 15.79 4.91
CA VAL A 143 17.27 14.43 4.79
C VAL A 143 17.34 13.74 6.15
N ASP A 144 17.75 14.47 7.20
CA ASP A 144 17.89 13.91 8.54
C ASP A 144 16.54 13.62 9.18
N GLU A 145 15.53 14.51 9.00
CA GLU A 145 14.15 14.26 9.44
C GLU A 145 13.54 13.05 8.74
N LEU A 146 13.80 12.89 7.43
CA LEU A 146 13.35 11.70 6.70
C LEU A 146 13.99 10.44 7.28
N LYS A 147 15.32 10.41 7.47
CA LYS A 147 16.02 9.26 8.05
C LYS A 147 15.47 8.84 9.40
N GLN A 148 15.12 9.80 10.26
CA GLN A 148 14.51 9.52 11.57
C GLN A 148 13.12 8.89 11.46
N LYS A 149 12.42 9.10 10.35
CA LYS A 149 11.08 8.55 10.09
C LYS A 149 11.10 7.23 9.31
N LEU A 150 12.26 6.78 8.84
CA LEU A 150 12.39 5.53 8.11
C LEU A 150 12.81 4.38 9.04
N ASP A 151 12.45 3.16 8.66
CA ASP A 151 13.08 1.96 9.20
C ASP A 151 14.51 1.82 8.64
N PRO A 152 15.39 1.04 9.26
CA PRO A 152 16.76 0.82 8.77
C PRO A 152 16.82 0.40 7.29
N THR A 153 15.79 -0.35 6.85
CA THR A 153 15.58 -0.72 5.44
C THR A 153 14.20 -0.24 5.02
N VAL A 154 14.15 0.46 3.90
CA VAL A 154 12.93 1.02 3.32
C VAL A 154 12.66 0.47 1.93
N VAL A 155 11.39 0.28 1.59
CA VAL A 155 10.95 0.01 0.23
C VAL A 155 10.50 1.32 -0.40
N VAL A 156 11.06 1.65 -1.55
CA VAL A 156 10.65 2.79 -2.37
C VAL A 156 10.01 2.25 -3.63
N ALA A 157 8.77 2.65 -3.87
CA ALA A 157 8.01 2.29 -5.05
C ALA A 157 8.03 3.43 -6.08
N THR A 158 8.32 3.10 -7.33
CA THR A 158 8.36 4.03 -8.45
C THR A 158 7.41 3.56 -9.55
N LEU A 159 6.75 4.52 -10.21
CA LEU A 159 5.84 4.27 -11.32
C LEU A 159 6.56 4.51 -12.64
N GLN A 160 6.43 3.59 -13.59
CA GLN A 160 7.02 3.70 -14.92
C GLN A 160 5.94 3.49 -15.98
N GLN A 161 5.97 4.30 -17.03
CA GLN A 161 5.15 4.07 -18.21
C GLN A 161 5.75 2.90 -19.00
N VAL A 162 4.90 1.94 -19.36
CA VAL A 162 5.27 0.73 -20.13
C VAL A 162 4.22 0.49 -21.21
N SER A 163 4.50 -0.40 -22.14
CA SER A 163 3.46 -0.88 -23.05
C SER A 163 2.37 -1.60 -22.26
N PRO A 164 1.07 -1.34 -22.53
CA PRO A 164 -0.02 -2.03 -21.86
C PRO A 164 0.14 -3.54 -21.92
N LYS A 165 0.01 -4.22 -20.79
CA LYS A 165 0.12 -5.68 -20.68
C LYS A 165 -1.24 -6.26 -20.32
N SER A 166 -1.69 -7.27 -21.06
CA SER A 166 -2.86 -8.03 -20.64
C SER A 166 -2.55 -8.77 -19.35
N VAL A 167 -3.39 -8.62 -18.35
CA VAL A 167 -3.30 -9.37 -17.09
C VAL A 167 -4.44 -10.38 -17.05
N SER A 168 -4.10 -11.67 -16.96
CA SER A 168 -5.10 -12.71 -16.72
C SER A 168 -5.57 -12.62 -15.27
N PHE A 169 -6.66 -11.89 -15.06
CA PHE A 169 -7.27 -11.80 -13.74
C PHE A 169 -7.78 -13.18 -13.27
N THR A 170 -8.24 -14.00 -14.21
CA THR A 170 -8.72 -15.36 -13.90
C THR A 170 -7.62 -16.19 -13.24
N ASP A 171 -6.37 -16.16 -13.75
CA ASP A 171 -5.26 -16.90 -13.17
C ASP A 171 -4.94 -16.38 -11.76
N LYS A 172 -4.96 -15.06 -11.56
CA LYS A 172 -4.73 -14.46 -10.24
C LYS A 172 -5.85 -14.76 -9.24
N LEU A 173 -7.09 -14.80 -9.70
CA LEU A 173 -8.22 -15.22 -8.88
C LEU A 173 -8.10 -16.70 -8.50
N GLN A 174 -7.73 -17.58 -9.43
CA GLN A 174 -7.51 -19.00 -9.16
C GLN A 174 -6.36 -19.21 -8.17
N GLU A 175 -5.25 -18.48 -8.33
CA GLU A 175 -4.14 -18.48 -7.38
C GLU A 175 -4.58 -18.03 -5.98
N SER A 176 -5.37 -16.96 -5.90
CA SER A 176 -5.93 -16.44 -4.65
C SER A 176 -6.87 -17.45 -3.98
N ILE A 177 -7.77 -18.07 -4.74
CA ILE A 177 -8.70 -19.09 -4.24
C ILE A 177 -7.94 -20.34 -3.75
N ALA A 178 -6.96 -20.81 -4.52
CA ALA A 178 -6.13 -21.93 -4.12
C ALA A 178 -5.33 -21.64 -2.84
N GLY A 179 -4.75 -20.45 -2.74
CA GLY A 179 -4.07 -19.96 -1.54
C GLY A 179 -5.01 -19.85 -0.35
N LEU A 180 -6.24 -19.40 -0.56
CA LEU A 180 -7.28 -19.31 0.48
C LEU A 180 -7.64 -20.70 1.03
N ALA A 181 -7.93 -21.67 0.15
CA ALA A 181 -8.27 -23.04 0.56
C ALA A 181 -7.13 -23.67 1.36
N GLN A 182 -5.89 -23.55 0.89
CA GLN A 182 -4.71 -24.04 1.59
C GLN A 182 -4.51 -23.35 2.96
N SER A 183 -4.77 -22.03 3.01
CA SER A 183 -4.67 -21.25 4.23
C SER A 183 -5.69 -21.67 5.28
N PHE A 184 -6.93 -21.94 4.90
CA PHE A 184 -7.95 -22.47 5.82
C PHE A 184 -7.61 -23.86 6.34
N THR A 185 -7.08 -24.75 5.48
CA THR A 185 -6.66 -26.07 5.89
C THR A 185 -5.51 -25.98 6.91
N SER A 186 -4.51 -25.15 6.66
CA SER A 186 -3.40 -24.93 7.58
C SER A 186 -3.87 -24.34 8.90
N LEU A 187 -4.74 -23.33 8.86
CA LEU A 187 -5.33 -22.71 10.05
C LEU A 187 -6.11 -23.74 10.89
N GLN A 188 -6.92 -24.58 10.25
CA GLN A 188 -7.67 -25.63 10.93
C GLN A 188 -6.72 -26.61 11.63
N GLN A 189 -5.63 -27.00 10.96
CA GLN A 189 -4.61 -27.89 11.54
C GLN A 189 -3.87 -27.23 12.72
N GLU A 190 -3.47 -25.97 12.58
CA GLU A 190 -2.84 -25.18 13.63
C GLU A 190 -3.75 -25.04 14.84
N LEU A 191 -5.02 -24.72 14.64
CA LEU A 191 -6.02 -24.62 15.70
C LEU A 191 -6.24 -25.95 16.42
N LEU A 192 -6.38 -27.05 15.67
CA LEU A 192 -6.53 -28.39 16.25
C LEU A 192 -5.28 -28.82 17.05
N CYS A 193 -4.09 -28.45 16.58
CA CYS A 193 -2.84 -28.72 17.28
C CYS A 193 -2.78 -27.91 18.58
N ALA A 194 -3.08 -26.63 18.55
CA ALA A 194 -3.10 -25.77 19.73
C ALA A 194 -4.12 -26.23 20.78
N LEU A 195 -5.33 -26.61 20.36
CA LEU A 195 -6.36 -27.15 21.26
C LEU A 195 -5.94 -28.43 21.95
N ARG A 196 -5.05 -29.23 21.34
CA ARG A 196 -4.57 -30.50 21.90
C ARG A 196 -3.37 -30.31 22.83
N GLN A 197 -2.56 -29.31 22.63
CA GLN A 197 -1.28 -29.14 23.30
C GLN A 197 -1.30 -28.07 24.39
N GLU A 198 -1.79 -26.86 24.08
CA GLU A 198 -1.79 -25.75 25.03
C GLU A 198 -2.96 -24.77 24.72
N PRO A 199 -3.97 -24.67 25.61
CA PRO A 199 -5.10 -23.78 25.44
C PRO A 199 -4.70 -22.30 25.25
N GLU A 200 -3.57 -21.87 25.82
CA GLU A 200 -3.06 -20.51 25.71
C GLU A 200 -2.59 -20.16 24.30
N GLN A 201 -2.13 -21.13 23.53
CA GLN A 201 -1.77 -20.91 22.11
C GLN A 201 -2.99 -20.63 21.21
N CYS A 202 -4.17 -21.04 21.64
CA CYS A 202 -5.42 -20.68 20.95
C CYS A 202 -5.72 -19.18 21.02
N ILE A 203 -5.32 -18.52 22.11
CA ILE A 203 -5.48 -17.08 22.29
C ILE A 203 -4.55 -16.34 21.31
N LEU A 204 -3.28 -16.78 21.23
CA LEU A 204 -2.31 -16.20 20.28
C LEU A 204 -2.71 -16.42 18.82
N LEU A 205 -3.26 -17.57 18.46
CA LEU A 205 -3.83 -17.83 17.13
C LEU A 205 -5.02 -16.93 16.84
N ASN A 206 -5.88 -16.69 17.83
CA ASN A 206 -7.05 -15.83 17.73
C ASN A 206 -6.65 -14.35 17.61
N GLU A 207 -5.59 -13.91 18.28
CA GLU A 207 -5.00 -12.57 18.11
C GLU A 207 -4.36 -12.40 16.72
N ASN A 208 -3.72 -13.43 16.18
CA ASN A 208 -3.12 -13.41 14.83
C ASN A 208 -4.15 -13.44 13.70
N ILE A 209 -5.34 -13.98 13.96
CA ILE A 209 -6.52 -13.90 13.08
C ILE A 209 -7.40 -12.77 13.57
N SER A 210 -6.82 -11.66 14.02
CA SER A 210 -7.63 -10.68 14.72
C SER A 210 -8.93 -10.41 13.95
N MET A 211 -10.06 -10.71 14.59
CA MET A 211 -11.40 -10.42 14.07
C MET A 211 -11.50 -8.96 13.65
N ASP A 212 -10.75 -8.08 14.30
CA ASP A 212 -10.61 -6.67 13.95
C ASP A 212 -10.06 -6.47 12.54
N ARG A 213 -9.09 -7.27 12.09
CA ARG A 213 -8.56 -7.18 10.71
C ARG A 213 -9.57 -7.67 9.68
N LEU A 214 -10.28 -8.75 9.96
CA LEU A 214 -11.36 -9.22 9.10
C LEU A 214 -12.52 -8.23 9.09
N GLN A 215 -12.87 -7.65 10.23
CA GLN A 215 -13.90 -6.63 10.36
C GLN A 215 -13.51 -5.34 9.66
N THR A 216 -12.27 -4.87 9.81
CA THR A 216 -11.73 -3.70 9.11
C THR A 216 -11.72 -3.93 7.59
N SER A 217 -11.34 -5.11 7.13
CA SER A 217 -11.42 -5.47 5.71
C SER A 217 -12.86 -5.46 5.21
N ALA A 218 -13.79 -6.09 5.93
CA ALA A 218 -15.21 -6.12 5.56
C ALA A 218 -15.83 -4.72 5.54
N GLN A 219 -15.49 -3.85 6.49
CA GLN A 219 -15.92 -2.46 6.51
C GLN A 219 -15.36 -1.67 5.32
N SER A 220 -14.09 -1.89 4.97
CA SER A 220 -13.47 -1.26 3.80
C SER A 220 -14.16 -1.67 2.50
N TYR A 221 -14.58 -2.93 2.38
CA TYR A 221 -15.32 -3.41 1.21
C TYR A 221 -16.76 -2.86 1.13
N ALA A 222 -17.39 -2.58 2.25
CA ALA A 222 -18.73 -1.99 2.26
C ALA A 222 -18.78 -0.57 1.67
N VAL A 223 -17.61 0.08 1.56
CA VAL A 223 -17.46 1.42 0.96
C VAL A 223 -17.13 1.33 -0.55
N LEU A 224 -16.57 0.22 -1.03
CA LEU A 224 -16.28 -0.02 -2.45
C LEU A 224 -17.54 -0.47 -3.20
#